data_d11d3c18b536a4718b7dc5c08f6904bc
#
_entry.id   d11d3c18b536a4718b7dc5c08f6904bc
#
_cell.length_a   1.000
_cell.length_b   1.000
_cell.length_c   1.000
_cell.angle_alpha   90.00
_cell.angle_beta   90.00
_cell.angle_gamma   90.00
#
_symmetry.space_group_name_H-M   'P 1'
#
loop_
_entity.id
_entity.type
_entity.pdbx_description
1 polymer ?
#
loop_
_entity_poly.entity_id
_entity_poly.type
_entity_poly.pdbx_seq_one_letter_code
_entity_poly.pdbx_strand_id
1 'polypeptide(L)'
;GLVSLAQVSIYGIAGFVLGNATTGGDAKGLNLGWSPWLGVLAGIGVAVAIGLLFGALASRSVGIYFLMITLTYSVIANLTFGQVTDISGFGGISGIPTPGFVGDPAEQPNRLYYICLVCAVAVYALLRYIVRTPFGLSLQGVRDDPVRMASLGYNIPLHRTLAFGLAAFV
;
A
#
# COMPACT_ATOMS: atom_id res chain seq x y z
N GLY A 1 -18.79 5.95 0.11
CA GLY A 1 -17.62 5.09 0.14
C GLY A 1 -17.00 5.06 1.54
N LEU A 2 -16.27 4.01 1.85
CA LEU A 2 -15.54 3.91 3.13
C LEU A 2 -14.20 4.64 2.99
N VAL A 3 -13.99 5.66 3.80
CA VAL A 3 -12.69 6.35 3.89
C VAL A 3 -11.78 5.52 4.80
N SER A 4 -10.59 5.18 4.35
CA SER A 4 -9.62 4.40 5.11
C SER A 4 -8.40 5.25 5.46
N LEU A 5 -8.11 5.37 6.75
CA LEU A 5 -6.89 6.03 7.24
C LEU A 5 -5.68 5.09 7.26
N ALA A 6 -5.89 3.79 7.05
CA ALA A 6 -4.82 2.80 6.98
C ALA A 6 -3.95 2.94 5.72
N GLN A 7 -4.40 3.67 4.69
CA GLN A 7 -3.66 3.82 3.43
C GLN A 7 -2.27 4.44 3.62
N VAL A 8 -2.18 5.46 4.48
CA VAL A 8 -0.90 6.13 4.79
C VAL A 8 0.08 5.16 5.45
N SER A 9 -0.42 4.27 6.32
CA SER A 9 0.40 3.26 6.98
C SER A 9 0.90 2.19 6.01
N ILE A 10 0.04 1.74 5.10
CA ILE A 10 0.40 0.77 4.06
C ILE A 10 1.50 1.34 3.16
N TYR A 11 1.37 2.61 2.76
CA TYR A 11 2.41 3.33 2.02
C TYR A 11 3.73 3.39 2.81
N GLY A 12 3.67 3.73 4.11
CA GLY A 12 4.84 3.74 4.99
C GLY A 12 5.51 2.36 5.09
N ILE A 13 4.72 1.30 5.25
CA ILE A 13 5.20 -0.08 5.29
C ILE A 13 5.95 -0.45 4.00
N ALA A 14 5.38 -0.13 2.84
CA ALA A 14 6.01 -0.38 1.55
C ALA A 14 7.38 0.32 1.45
N GLY A 15 7.47 1.58 1.88
CA GLY A 15 8.71 2.34 1.91
C GLY A 15 9.77 1.75 2.84
N PHE A 16 9.38 1.31 4.04
CA PHE A 16 10.29 0.66 4.97
C PHE A 16 10.79 -0.70 4.48
N VAL A 17 9.93 -1.50 3.87
CA VAL A 17 10.32 -2.78 3.26
C VAL A 17 11.29 -2.54 2.11
N LEU A 18 11.01 -1.57 1.24
CA LEU A 18 11.91 -1.18 0.15
C LEU A 18 13.27 -0.75 0.70
N GLY A 19 13.29 0.15 1.69
CA GLY A 19 14.52 0.62 2.31
C GLY A 19 15.34 -0.54 2.90
N ASN A 20 14.73 -1.39 3.73
CA ASN A 20 15.41 -2.54 4.34
C ASN A 20 15.91 -3.58 3.32
N ALA A 21 15.20 -3.75 2.20
CA ALA A 21 15.57 -4.70 1.17
C ALA A 21 16.76 -4.21 0.31
N THR A 22 16.84 -2.90 0.06
CA THR A 22 17.79 -2.33 -0.92
C THR A 22 19.04 -1.73 -0.28
N THR A 23 18.97 -1.29 0.98
CA THR A 23 20.16 -0.78 1.68
C THR A 23 21.18 -1.89 1.93
N GLY A 24 22.45 -1.56 1.78
CA GLY A 24 23.58 -2.45 2.06
C GLY A 24 24.66 -1.72 2.89
N GLY A 25 25.49 -2.47 3.62
CA GLY A 25 26.59 -1.93 4.42
C GLY A 25 26.19 -1.48 5.82
N ASP A 26 26.78 -0.39 6.32
CA ASP A 26 26.61 0.12 7.69
C ASP A 26 25.32 0.92 7.92
N ALA A 27 24.40 0.96 6.96
CA ALA A 27 23.11 1.62 7.12
C ALA A 27 22.22 0.86 8.11
N LYS A 28 21.41 1.61 8.89
CA LYS A 28 20.43 1.00 9.79
C LYS A 28 19.38 0.23 8.97
N GLY A 29 19.06 -0.98 9.40
CA GLY A 29 18.08 -1.85 8.78
C GLY A 29 18.59 -3.28 8.59
N LEU A 30 17.81 -4.12 7.92
CA LEU A 30 18.16 -5.53 7.68
C LEU A 30 19.28 -5.72 6.63
N ASN A 31 19.64 -4.67 5.92
CA ASN A 31 20.76 -4.62 4.97
C ASN A 31 20.85 -5.83 4.03
N LEU A 32 19.72 -6.21 3.41
CA LEU A 32 19.65 -7.38 2.54
C LEU A 32 20.40 -7.19 1.21
N GLY A 33 20.70 -5.94 0.82
CA GLY A 33 21.49 -5.63 -0.38
C GLY A 33 20.86 -6.12 -1.70
N TRP A 34 19.55 -6.27 -1.73
CA TRP A 34 18.84 -6.71 -2.93
C TRP A 34 18.87 -5.65 -4.03
N SER A 35 18.73 -6.08 -5.27
CA SER A 35 18.58 -5.13 -6.36
C SER A 35 17.34 -4.24 -6.13
N PRO A 36 17.38 -2.95 -6.51
CA PRO A 36 16.25 -2.02 -6.31
C PRO A 36 14.92 -2.52 -6.86
N TRP A 37 14.95 -3.30 -7.93
CA TRP A 37 13.75 -3.92 -8.52
C TRP A 37 13.11 -4.96 -7.62
N LEU A 38 13.92 -5.83 -7.01
CA LEU A 38 13.44 -6.81 -6.05
C LEU A 38 12.90 -6.13 -4.79
N GLY A 39 13.53 -5.03 -4.36
CA GLY A 39 13.05 -4.21 -3.26
C GLY A 39 11.66 -3.62 -3.52
N VAL A 40 11.43 -3.07 -4.70
CA VAL A 40 10.11 -2.54 -5.10
C VAL A 40 9.06 -3.65 -5.12
N LEU A 41 9.36 -4.80 -5.74
CA LEU A 41 8.43 -5.94 -5.78
C LEU A 41 8.11 -6.47 -4.38
N ALA A 42 9.12 -6.57 -3.52
CA ALA A 42 8.94 -6.98 -2.12
C ALA A 42 8.08 -5.97 -1.35
N GLY A 43 8.34 -4.67 -1.52
CA GLY A 43 7.56 -3.59 -0.91
C GLY A 43 6.08 -3.66 -1.30
N ILE A 44 5.79 -3.78 -2.59
CA ILE A 44 4.42 -3.94 -3.10
C ILE A 44 3.79 -5.24 -2.58
N GLY A 45 4.52 -6.36 -2.61
CA GLY A 45 4.02 -7.65 -2.15
C GLY A 45 3.62 -7.63 -0.66
N VAL A 46 4.47 -7.07 0.19
CA VAL A 46 4.18 -6.93 1.63
C VAL A 46 3.05 -5.95 1.88
N ALA A 47 3.02 -4.82 1.18
CA ALA A 47 1.94 -3.84 1.29
C ALA A 47 0.57 -4.46 0.94
N VAL A 48 0.49 -5.22 -0.17
CA VAL A 48 -0.73 -5.92 -0.58
C VAL A 48 -1.12 -7.00 0.45
N ALA A 49 -0.17 -7.79 0.95
CA ALA A 49 -0.43 -8.81 1.96
C ALA A 49 -1.02 -8.20 3.25
N ILE A 50 -0.40 -7.13 3.75
CA ILE A 50 -0.88 -6.40 4.94
C ILE A 50 -2.22 -5.71 4.65
N GLY A 51 -2.38 -5.13 3.46
CA GLY A 51 -3.66 -4.54 3.03
C GLY A 51 -4.78 -5.56 2.99
N LEU A 52 -4.53 -6.78 2.51
CA LEU A 52 -5.50 -7.87 2.54
C LEU A 52 -5.83 -8.31 3.97
N LEU A 53 -4.82 -8.42 4.86
CA LEU A 53 -5.04 -8.74 6.28
C LEU A 53 -5.90 -7.67 6.96
N PHE A 54 -5.54 -6.41 6.82
CA PHE A 54 -6.31 -5.30 7.38
C PHE A 54 -7.71 -5.22 6.77
N GLY A 55 -7.82 -5.45 5.47
CA GLY A 55 -9.09 -5.53 4.77
C GLY A 55 -9.98 -6.66 5.30
N ALA A 56 -9.43 -7.87 5.52
CA ALA A 56 -10.16 -9.00 6.06
C ALA A 56 -10.70 -8.73 7.46
N LEU A 57 -9.89 -8.12 8.33
CA LEU A 57 -10.30 -7.75 9.69
C LEU A 57 -11.33 -6.61 9.69
N ALA A 58 -11.11 -5.57 8.90
CA ALA A 58 -11.98 -4.40 8.84
C ALA A 58 -13.25 -4.61 8.01
N SER A 59 -13.27 -5.60 7.09
CA SER A 59 -14.39 -5.81 6.17
C SER A 59 -15.73 -6.16 6.83
N ARG A 60 -15.67 -6.66 8.07
CA ARG A 60 -16.84 -7.00 8.89
C ARG A 60 -17.43 -5.80 9.62
N SER A 61 -16.70 -4.69 9.67
CA SER A 61 -17.13 -3.45 10.34
C SER A 61 -17.75 -2.49 9.33
N VAL A 62 -18.68 -1.64 9.80
CA VAL A 62 -19.38 -0.66 8.97
C VAL A 62 -19.37 0.72 9.64
N GLY A 63 -19.43 1.76 8.81
CA GLY A 63 -19.57 3.14 9.25
C GLY A 63 -18.39 3.62 10.11
N ILE A 64 -18.69 4.22 11.26
CA ILE A 64 -17.71 4.86 12.13
C ILE A 64 -16.74 3.85 12.77
N TYR A 65 -17.19 2.62 13.02
CA TYR A 65 -16.33 1.56 13.57
C TYR A 65 -15.21 1.17 12.58
N PHE A 66 -15.49 1.19 11.31
CA PHE A 66 -14.49 0.97 10.27
C PHE A 66 -13.39 2.06 10.29
N LEU A 67 -13.77 3.33 10.46
CA LEU A 67 -12.81 4.43 10.60
C LEU A 67 -11.92 4.26 11.84
N MET A 68 -12.53 3.89 12.99
CA MET A 68 -11.78 3.66 14.22
C MET A 68 -10.76 2.52 14.08
N ILE A 69 -11.15 1.41 13.47
CA ILE A 69 -10.26 0.27 13.25
C ILE A 69 -9.09 0.66 12.32
N THR A 70 -9.37 1.36 11.22
CA THR A 70 -8.31 1.79 10.29
C THR A 70 -7.38 2.82 10.90
N LEU A 71 -7.87 3.70 11.78
CA LEU A 71 -7.03 4.61 12.57
C LEU A 71 -6.12 3.82 13.53
N THR A 72 -6.66 2.83 14.22
CA THR A 72 -5.89 1.97 15.13
C THR A 72 -4.77 1.27 14.40
N TYR A 73 -5.02 0.74 13.20
CA TYR A 73 -3.98 0.13 12.36
C TYR A 73 -2.88 1.14 11.99
N SER A 74 -3.25 2.38 11.71
CA SER A 74 -2.30 3.45 11.42
C SER A 74 -1.39 3.74 12.62
N VAL A 75 -1.96 3.83 13.81
CA VAL A 75 -1.20 4.07 15.05
C VAL A 75 -0.28 2.89 15.37
N ILE A 76 -0.78 1.65 15.29
CA ILE A 76 0.02 0.45 15.56
C ILE A 76 1.21 0.37 14.58
N ALA A 77 0.99 0.59 13.30
CA ALA A 77 2.05 0.58 12.30
C ALA A 77 3.12 1.65 12.61
N ASN A 78 2.69 2.88 12.91
CA ASN A 78 3.60 3.97 13.27
C ASN A 78 4.44 3.64 14.52
N LEU A 79 3.81 3.13 15.58
CA LEU A 79 4.51 2.75 16.80
C LEU A 79 5.48 1.59 16.55
N THR A 80 5.07 0.58 15.78
CA THR A 80 5.93 -0.57 15.46
C THR A 80 7.19 -0.13 14.73
N PHE A 81 7.06 0.65 13.66
CA PHE A 81 8.21 1.12 12.89
C PHE A 81 9.04 2.16 13.63
N GLY A 82 8.44 2.98 14.48
CA GLY A 82 9.18 3.97 15.28
C GLY A 82 9.99 3.34 16.42
N GLN A 83 9.49 2.29 17.06
CA GLN A 83 10.13 1.71 18.23
C GLN A 83 11.14 0.60 17.92
N VAL A 84 10.98 -0.12 16.81
CA VAL A 84 11.89 -1.19 16.42
C VAL A 84 13.13 -0.59 15.72
N THR A 85 14.16 -0.31 16.52
CA THR A 85 15.43 0.31 16.05
C THR A 85 16.19 -0.54 15.06
N ASP A 86 16.02 -1.87 15.11
CA ASP A 86 16.69 -2.82 14.22
C ASP A 86 16.16 -2.77 12.79
N ILE A 87 14.91 -2.32 12.61
CA ILE A 87 14.28 -2.21 11.29
C ILE A 87 14.41 -0.79 10.74
N SER A 88 14.21 0.24 11.56
CA SER A 88 14.34 1.65 11.13
C SER A 88 14.47 2.64 12.28
N GLY A 89 13.67 2.47 13.35
CA GLY A 89 13.52 3.44 14.43
C GLY A 89 13.00 4.80 13.93
N PHE A 90 12.93 5.78 14.80
CA PHE A 90 12.53 7.16 14.47
C PHE A 90 13.53 7.89 13.54
N GLY A 91 14.75 7.37 13.40
CA GLY A 91 15.78 7.97 12.53
C GLY A 91 15.58 7.68 11.03
N GLY A 92 14.65 6.79 10.68
CA GLY A 92 14.44 6.36 9.30
C GLY A 92 15.61 5.59 8.70
N ILE A 93 15.51 5.26 7.42
CA ILE A 93 16.54 4.57 6.65
C ILE A 93 17.17 5.58 5.69
N SER A 94 18.49 5.72 5.74
CA SER A 94 19.26 6.57 4.83
C SER A 94 20.12 5.72 3.89
N GLY A 95 20.53 6.29 2.73
CA GLY A 95 21.41 5.60 1.79
C GLY A 95 20.71 4.56 0.91
N ILE A 96 19.43 4.77 0.60
CA ILE A 96 18.69 3.90 -0.33
C ILE A 96 19.28 4.09 -1.74
N PRO A 97 19.83 3.02 -2.38
CA PRO A 97 20.41 3.13 -3.71
C PRO A 97 19.32 3.40 -4.74
N THR A 98 19.54 4.42 -5.58
CA THR A 98 18.64 4.71 -6.70
C THR A 98 18.84 3.70 -7.83
N PRO A 99 17.75 3.21 -8.47
CA PRO A 99 17.88 2.40 -9.68
C PRO A 99 18.63 3.16 -10.77
N GLY A 100 19.56 2.48 -11.48
CA GLY A 100 20.43 3.13 -12.45
C GLY A 100 19.73 3.89 -13.58
N PHE A 101 18.45 3.55 -13.88
CA PHE A 101 17.66 4.28 -14.89
C PHE A 101 17.10 5.62 -14.38
N VAL A 102 17.00 5.81 -13.07
CA VAL A 102 16.54 7.07 -12.46
C VAL A 102 17.68 8.08 -12.46
N GLY A 103 18.93 7.61 -12.33
CA GLY A 103 20.10 8.45 -12.14
C GLY A 103 20.12 9.07 -10.74
N ASP A 104 20.99 10.06 -10.54
CA ASP A 104 21.02 10.80 -9.29
C ASP A 104 19.88 11.82 -9.25
N PRO A 105 18.92 11.73 -8.30
CA PRO A 105 17.80 12.65 -8.20
C PRO A 105 18.23 14.09 -7.95
N ALA A 106 19.42 14.31 -7.38
CA ALA A 106 19.97 15.63 -7.12
C ALA A 106 20.47 16.30 -8.40
N GLU A 107 21.03 15.53 -9.34
CA GLU A 107 21.54 16.07 -10.61
C GLU A 107 20.47 16.14 -11.71
N GLN A 108 19.51 15.21 -11.71
CA GLN A 108 18.51 15.10 -12.77
C GLN A 108 17.06 15.00 -12.25
N PRO A 109 16.53 16.04 -11.60
CA PRO A 109 15.19 16.02 -11.02
C PRO A 109 14.08 15.82 -12.08
N ASN A 110 14.33 16.25 -13.33
CA ASN A 110 13.38 16.11 -14.42
C ASN A 110 13.09 14.65 -14.76
N ARG A 111 14.08 13.75 -14.69
CA ARG A 111 13.89 12.32 -14.96
C ARG A 111 12.97 11.69 -13.91
N LEU A 112 13.22 11.97 -12.64
CA LEU A 112 12.38 11.50 -11.55
C LEU A 112 10.92 11.95 -11.73
N TYR A 113 10.74 13.24 -12.09
CA TYR A 113 9.41 13.80 -12.34
C TYR A 113 8.66 13.04 -13.44
N TYR A 114 9.28 12.80 -14.59
CA TYR A 114 8.64 12.09 -15.69
C TYR A 114 8.34 10.63 -15.35
N ILE A 115 9.21 9.95 -14.60
CA ILE A 115 8.96 8.58 -14.14
C ILE A 115 7.75 8.55 -13.21
N CYS A 116 7.69 9.43 -12.22
CA CYS A 116 6.53 9.54 -11.33
C CYS A 116 5.24 9.87 -12.09
N LEU A 117 5.31 10.77 -13.09
CA LEU A 117 4.18 11.12 -13.93
C LEU A 117 3.66 9.91 -14.71
N VAL A 118 4.56 9.15 -15.35
CA VAL A 118 4.19 7.95 -16.12
C VAL A 118 3.58 6.90 -15.19
N CYS A 119 4.16 6.66 -14.01
CA CYS A 119 3.60 5.75 -13.01
C CYS A 119 2.20 6.20 -12.56
N ALA A 120 2.01 7.48 -12.28
CA ALA A 120 0.71 8.02 -11.88
C ALA A 120 -0.35 7.85 -12.97
N VAL A 121 -0.01 8.13 -14.24
CA VAL A 121 -0.91 7.92 -15.38
C VAL A 121 -1.22 6.45 -15.57
N ALA A 122 -0.23 5.56 -15.43
CA ALA A 122 -0.42 4.11 -15.55
C ALA A 122 -1.38 3.58 -14.46
N VAL A 123 -1.17 3.98 -13.20
CA VAL A 123 -2.05 3.64 -12.08
C VAL A 123 -3.46 4.18 -12.30
N TYR A 124 -3.59 5.43 -12.75
CA TYR A 124 -4.90 6.02 -13.07
C TYR A 124 -5.63 5.23 -14.17
N ALA A 125 -4.92 4.88 -15.24
CA ALA A 125 -5.49 4.09 -16.34
C ALA A 125 -5.92 2.70 -15.87
N LEU A 126 -5.09 2.04 -15.03
CA LEU A 126 -5.39 0.75 -14.42
C LEU A 126 -6.67 0.82 -13.57
N LEU A 127 -6.76 1.80 -12.67
CA LEU A 127 -7.95 1.99 -11.83
C LEU A 127 -9.20 2.25 -12.67
N ARG A 128 -9.09 3.09 -13.71
CA ARG A 128 -10.20 3.36 -14.62
C ARG A 128 -10.64 2.12 -15.40
N TYR A 129 -9.70 1.28 -15.76
CA TYR A 129 -9.98 -0.02 -16.38
C TYR A 129 -10.71 -0.94 -15.40
N ILE A 130 -10.21 -1.11 -14.17
CA ILE A 130 -10.80 -1.98 -13.14
C ILE A 130 -12.23 -1.56 -12.80
N VAL A 131 -12.49 -0.25 -12.67
CA VAL A 131 -13.84 0.27 -12.38
C VAL A 131 -14.86 -0.11 -13.45
N ARG A 132 -14.43 -0.33 -14.70
CA ARG A 132 -15.30 -0.74 -15.80
C ARG A 132 -15.46 -2.25 -15.94
N THR A 133 -14.70 -3.05 -15.18
CA THR A 133 -14.83 -4.51 -15.16
C THR A 133 -16.06 -4.94 -14.33
N PRO A 134 -16.56 -6.18 -14.50
CA PRO A 134 -17.62 -6.72 -13.66
C PRO A 134 -17.31 -6.65 -12.17
N PHE A 135 -16.03 -6.79 -11.80
CA PHE A 135 -15.57 -6.62 -10.42
C PHE A 135 -15.77 -5.18 -9.92
N GLY A 136 -15.40 -4.18 -10.70
CA GLY A 136 -15.63 -2.78 -10.36
C GLY A 136 -17.11 -2.44 -10.21
N LEU A 137 -17.95 -2.97 -11.10
CA LEU A 137 -19.41 -2.80 -11.01
C LEU A 137 -19.98 -3.47 -9.76
N SER A 138 -19.52 -4.68 -9.40
CA SER A 138 -19.96 -5.34 -8.17
C SER A 138 -19.54 -4.57 -6.91
N LEU A 139 -18.35 -3.94 -6.91
CA LEU A 139 -17.92 -3.07 -5.81
C LEU A 139 -18.80 -1.83 -5.65
N GLN A 140 -19.26 -1.24 -6.77
CA GLN A 140 -20.21 -0.13 -6.72
C GLN A 140 -21.55 -0.59 -6.14
N GLY A 141 -22.06 -1.75 -6.55
CA GLY A 141 -23.27 -2.34 -5.99
C GLY A 141 -23.16 -2.62 -4.48
N VAL A 142 -22.02 -3.17 -4.02
CA VAL A 142 -21.75 -3.41 -2.59
C VAL A 142 -21.67 -2.09 -1.80
N ARG A 143 -21.23 -1.00 -2.43
CA ARG A 143 -21.21 0.33 -1.81
C ARG A 143 -22.60 0.92 -1.66
N ASP A 144 -23.43 0.79 -2.69
CA ASP A 144 -24.73 1.48 -2.78
C ASP A 144 -25.81 0.74 -1.98
N ASP A 145 -25.90 -0.60 -2.12
CA ASP A 145 -26.84 -1.43 -1.37
C ASP A 145 -26.25 -2.81 -1.06
N PRO A 146 -25.54 -2.95 0.07
CA PRO A 146 -24.92 -4.20 0.46
C PRO A 146 -25.95 -5.32 0.74
N VAL A 147 -27.16 -4.98 1.20
CA VAL A 147 -28.21 -5.97 1.52
C VAL A 147 -28.70 -6.63 0.24
N ARG A 148 -28.98 -5.83 -0.78
CA ARG A 148 -29.38 -6.32 -2.10
C ARG A 148 -28.31 -7.19 -2.74
N MET A 149 -27.03 -6.77 -2.67
CA MET A 149 -25.93 -7.55 -3.21
C MET A 149 -25.77 -8.90 -2.48
N ALA A 150 -25.97 -8.93 -1.16
CA ALA A 150 -25.97 -10.19 -0.40
C ALA A 150 -27.09 -11.13 -0.85
N SER A 151 -28.30 -10.61 -1.12
CA SER A 151 -29.43 -11.39 -1.62
C SER A 151 -29.18 -11.96 -3.03
N LEU A 152 -28.33 -11.31 -3.82
CA LEU A 152 -27.87 -11.79 -5.13
C LEU A 152 -26.71 -12.81 -5.04
N GLY A 153 -26.29 -13.18 -3.82
CA GLY A 153 -25.26 -14.19 -3.58
C GLY A 153 -23.82 -13.65 -3.54
N TYR A 154 -23.62 -12.34 -3.57
CA TYR A 154 -22.28 -11.76 -3.46
C TYR A 154 -21.76 -11.77 -2.02
N ASN A 155 -20.52 -12.19 -1.85
CA ASN A 155 -19.86 -12.19 -0.55
C ASN A 155 -19.29 -10.77 -0.24
N ILE A 156 -20.04 -9.98 0.55
CA ILE A 156 -19.71 -8.59 0.86
C ILE A 156 -18.33 -8.44 1.52
N PRO A 157 -17.98 -9.22 2.59
CA PRO A 157 -16.67 -9.16 3.21
C PRO A 157 -15.53 -9.41 2.23
N LEU A 158 -15.66 -10.40 1.36
CA LEU A 158 -14.64 -10.73 0.37
C LEU A 158 -14.41 -9.57 -0.62
N HIS A 159 -15.48 -8.97 -1.13
CA HIS A 159 -15.38 -7.83 -2.06
C HIS A 159 -14.70 -6.63 -1.40
N ARG A 160 -15.02 -6.36 -0.14
CA ARG A 160 -14.35 -5.28 0.63
C ARG A 160 -12.87 -5.59 0.87
N THR A 161 -12.52 -6.83 1.21
CA THR A 161 -11.13 -7.25 1.39
C THR A 161 -10.32 -7.09 0.10
N LEU A 162 -10.87 -7.54 -1.03
CA LEU A 162 -10.23 -7.38 -2.33
C LEU A 162 -10.06 -5.90 -2.74
N ALA A 163 -11.04 -5.05 -2.43
CA ALA A 163 -10.92 -3.61 -2.64
C ALA A 163 -9.78 -3.00 -1.79
N PHE A 164 -9.59 -3.48 -0.56
CA PHE A 164 -8.47 -3.07 0.30
C PHE A 164 -7.12 -3.52 -0.27
N GLY A 165 -7.03 -4.77 -0.75
CA GLY A 165 -5.82 -5.27 -1.40
C GLY A 165 -5.47 -4.47 -2.67
N LEU A 166 -6.47 -4.11 -3.46
CA LEU A 166 -6.28 -3.26 -4.63
C LEU A 166 -5.83 -1.85 -4.26
N ALA A 167 -6.40 -1.27 -3.20
CA ALA A 167 -5.97 0.03 -2.67
C ALA A 167 -4.54 -0.01 -2.11
N ALA A 168 -4.13 -1.15 -1.54
CA ALA A 168 -2.76 -1.34 -1.04
C ALA A 168 -1.73 -1.52 -2.16
N PHE A 169 -2.15 -2.02 -3.32
CA PHE A 169 -1.30 -2.14 -4.50
C PHE A 169 -1.00 -0.79 -5.14
N VAL A 170 -1.93 0.17 -5.07
CA VAL A 170 -1.82 1.54 -5.63
C VAL A 170 -1.02 2.45 -4.72
#